data_2230aeeaee85aff921e4eb98609fa6dd
#
_entry.id   2230aeeaee85aff921e4eb98609fa6dd
#
_cell.length_a   1.000
_cell.length_b   1.000
_cell.length_c   1.000
_cell.angle_alpha   90.00
_cell.angle_beta   90.00
_cell.angle_gamma   90.00
#
_symmetry.space_group_name_H-M   'P 1'
#
loop_
_entity.id
_entity.type
_entity.pdbx_description
1 polymer ?
#
loop_
_entity_poly.entity_id
_entity_poly.type
_entity_poly.pdbx_seq_one_letter_code
_entity_poly.pdbx_strand_id
1 'polypeptide(L)'
;RKNLLRRGFEVRIAATTEEARQILREEIRATAPETISFGGSMTMEATGIVDELRREGRYRLFDGVDYTLPPEERIEIRRQGLLADLYISGINAITEEGALYWLDGIGNRVAAIAFGPRKVLLVAGRNKIVATRAAAEARIRDIAAPRNVARLGQKTPCAATGVCADCDSEGRICNTHLRMERCFPRKRITVILIDEEMGL
;
A
#
# COMPACT_ATOMS: atom_id res chain seq x y z
N ARG A 1 9.84 9.76 -11.53
CA ARG A 1 10.99 9.59 -10.62
C ARG A 1 11.45 10.94 -10.05
N LYS A 2 11.87 11.91 -10.90
CA LYS A 2 12.46 13.20 -10.47
C LYS A 2 11.62 13.93 -9.41
N ASN A 3 10.31 13.98 -9.58
CA ASN A 3 9.40 14.70 -8.68
C ASN A 3 9.28 14.01 -7.30
N LEU A 4 9.24 12.69 -7.23
CA LEU A 4 9.26 11.95 -5.97
C LEU A 4 10.56 12.19 -5.18
N LEU A 5 11.71 12.11 -5.86
CA LEU A 5 13.02 12.39 -5.24
C LEU A 5 13.09 13.81 -4.67
N ARG A 6 12.60 14.82 -5.43
CA ARG A 6 12.50 16.22 -4.96
C ARG A 6 11.64 16.35 -3.70
N ARG A 7 10.58 15.55 -3.60
CA ARG A 7 9.67 15.51 -2.44
C ARG A 7 10.17 14.67 -1.27
N GLY A 8 11.39 14.16 -1.34
CA GLY A 8 12.07 13.47 -0.23
C GLY A 8 11.85 11.97 -0.15
N PHE A 9 11.15 11.38 -1.10
CA PHE A 9 11.03 9.92 -1.22
C PHE A 9 12.33 9.33 -1.78
N GLU A 10 12.66 8.09 -1.44
CA GLU A 10 13.53 7.25 -2.25
C GLU A 10 12.74 6.61 -3.39
N VAL A 11 13.40 6.34 -4.53
CA VAL A 11 12.70 5.78 -5.68
C VAL A 11 13.56 4.74 -6.37
N ARG A 12 13.02 3.53 -6.47
CA ARG A 12 13.55 2.44 -7.27
C ARG A 12 12.60 2.19 -8.45
N ILE A 13 13.12 1.73 -9.56
CA ILE A 13 12.33 1.38 -10.74
C ILE A 13 12.63 -0.07 -11.06
N ALA A 14 11.59 -0.84 -11.31
CA ALA A 14 11.63 -2.22 -11.74
C ALA A 14 10.94 -2.34 -13.10
N ALA A 15 11.55 -3.02 -14.04
CA ALA A 15 10.93 -3.31 -15.32
C ALA A 15 9.83 -4.38 -15.18
N THR A 16 10.01 -5.30 -14.24
CA THR A 16 9.10 -6.44 -14.01
C THR A 16 8.77 -6.63 -12.53
N THR A 17 7.74 -7.40 -12.27
CA THR A 17 7.36 -7.86 -10.92
C THR A 17 8.49 -8.63 -10.23
N GLU A 18 9.23 -9.45 -10.98
CA GLU A 18 10.38 -10.21 -10.44
C GLU A 18 11.53 -9.28 -10.02
N GLU A 19 11.84 -8.27 -10.84
CA GLU A 19 12.83 -7.26 -10.47
C GLU A 19 12.37 -6.45 -9.24
N ALA A 20 11.08 -6.13 -9.15
CA ALA A 20 10.54 -5.47 -7.97
C ALA A 20 10.69 -6.32 -6.71
N ARG A 21 10.49 -7.64 -6.79
CA ARG A 21 10.74 -8.58 -5.69
C ARG A 21 12.22 -8.55 -5.28
N GLN A 22 13.13 -8.57 -6.25
CA GLN A 22 14.57 -8.50 -5.98
C GLN A 22 14.95 -7.18 -5.27
N ILE A 23 14.41 -6.05 -5.73
CA ILE A 23 14.61 -4.74 -5.10
C ILE A 23 14.05 -4.75 -3.66
N LEU A 24 12.89 -5.35 -3.42
CA LEU A 24 12.34 -5.50 -2.07
C LEU A 24 13.28 -6.26 -1.15
N ARG A 25 13.86 -7.38 -1.60
CA ARG A 25 14.87 -8.13 -0.84
C ARG A 25 16.09 -7.29 -0.49
N GLU A 26 16.60 -6.52 -1.45
CA GLU A 26 17.75 -5.62 -1.25
C GLU A 26 17.43 -4.55 -0.20
N GLU A 27 16.28 -3.88 -0.31
CA GLU A 27 15.84 -2.86 0.64
C GLU A 27 15.60 -3.44 2.04
N ILE A 28 15.01 -4.64 2.15
CA ILE A 28 14.82 -5.34 3.42
C ILE A 28 16.18 -5.66 4.05
N ARG A 29 17.12 -6.22 3.28
CA ARG A 29 18.48 -6.52 3.77
C ARG A 29 19.22 -5.25 4.21
N ALA A 30 19.13 -4.19 3.43
CA ALA A 30 19.76 -2.90 3.74
C ALA A 30 19.16 -2.22 4.98
N THR A 31 17.86 -2.42 5.23
CA THR A 31 17.18 -1.92 6.44
C THR A 31 17.53 -2.75 7.67
N ALA A 32 17.86 -4.04 7.47
CA ALA A 32 18.14 -5.02 8.53
C ALA A 32 17.11 -4.99 9.69
N PRO A 33 15.79 -5.09 9.39
CA PRO A 33 14.76 -4.98 10.41
C PRO A 33 14.72 -6.24 11.29
N GLU A 34 14.36 -6.09 12.55
CA GLU A 34 13.97 -7.21 13.40
C GLU A 34 12.48 -7.56 13.17
N THR A 35 11.68 -6.54 12.93
CA THR A 35 10.23 -6.64 12.81
C THR A 35 9.74 -6.06 11.48
N ILE A 36 8.82 -6.81 10.81
CA ILE A 36 8.19 -6.39 9.55
C ILE A 36 6.67 -6.47 9.68
N SER A 37 5.97 -5.46 9.19
CA SER A 37 4.52 -5.45 9.09
C SER A 37 4.05 -5.20 7.65
N PHE A 38 2.81 -5.60 7.35
CA PHE A 38 2.24 -5.52 6.01
C PHE A 38 0.92 -4.77 5.99
N GLY A 39 0.71 -3.99 4.93
CA GLY A 39 -0.60 -3.45 4.57
C GLY A 39 -1.15 -4.12 3.32
N GLY A 40 -2.40 -4.55 3.35
CA GLY A 40 -3.04 -5.25 2.24
C GLY A 40 -2.89 -4.49 0.92
N SER A 41 -2.31 -5.15 -0.09
CA SER A 41 -2.05 -4.60 -1.42
C SER A 41 -1.88 -5.72 -2.44
N MET A 42 -2.78 -5.76 -3.42
CA MET A 42 -2.66 -6.74 -4.51
C MET A 42 -1.34 -6.59 -5.30
N THR A 43 -0.82 -5.36 -5.45
CA THR A 43 0.48 -5.13 -6.08
C THR A 43 1.61 -5.75 -5.26
N MET A 44 1.60 -5.62 -3.94
CA MET A 44 2.58 -6.23 -3.05
C MET A 44 2.46 -7.77 -3.07
N GLU A 45 1.24 -8.29 -2.95
CA GLU A 45 0.96 -9.73 -3.01
C GLU A 45 1.49 -10.35 -4.31
N ALA A 46 1.27 -9.70 -5.45
CA ALA A 46 1.74 -10.16 -6.74
C ALA A 46 3.28 -10.25 -6.86
N THR A 47 4.04 -9.50 -6.05
CA THR A 47 5.50 -9.68 -6.00
C THR A 47 5.94 -10.98 -5.32
N GLY A 48 5.07 -11.64 -4.56
CA GLY A 48 5.37 -12.85 -3.80
C GLY A 48 6.27 -12.62 -2.56
N ILE A 49 6.60 -11.37 -2.22
CA ILE A 49 7.52 -11.07 -1.11
C ILE A 49 6.96 -11.50 0.25
N VAL A 50 5.64 -11.38 0.47
CA VAL A 50 5.02 -11.77 1.74
C VAL A 50 5.17 -13.27 1.98
N ASP A 51 4.87 -14.10 0.98
CA ASP A 51 4.98 -15.56 1.09
C ASP A 51 6.44 -16.01 1.23
N GLU A 52 7.37 -15.27 0.64
CA GLU A 52 8.79 -15.51 0.82
C GLU A 52 9.22 -15.25 2.25
N LEU A 53 8.87 -14.11 2.82
CA LEU A 53 9.21 -13.74 4.21
C LEU A 53 8.57 -14.70 5.24
N ARG A 54 7.34 -15.16 4.97
CA ARG A 54 6.68 -16.19 5.80
C ARG A 54 7.48 -17.50 5.80
N ARG A 55 7.93 -17.94 4.62
CA ARG A 55 8.70 -19.18 4.47
C ARG A 55 10.11 -19.09 5.06
N GLU A 56 10.77 -17.95 4.95
CA GLU A 56 12.11 -17.75 5.51
C GLU A 56 12.11 -17.82 7.03
N GLY A 57 11.07 -17.37 7.72
CA GLY A 57 10.96 -17.40 9.17
C GLY A 57 12.03 -16.60 9.93
N ARG A 58 12.75 -15.73 9.20
CA ARG A 58 13.91 -14.98 9.73
C ARG A 58 13.49 -13.78 10.56
N TYR A 59 12.37 -13.14 10.18
CA TYR A 59 11.90 -11.89 10.77
C TYR A 59 10.70 -12.14 11.66
N ARG A 60 10.51 -11.33 12.70
CA ARG A 60 9.25 -11.28 13.42
C ARG A 60 8.22 -10.53 12.57
N LEU A 61 7.22 -11.23 12.08
CA LEU A 61 6.19 -10.66 11.21
C LEU A 61 4.95 -10.24 12.02
N PHE A 62 4.50 -9.00 11.84
CA PHE A 62 3.17 -8.55 12.22
C PHE A 62 2.26 -8.67 10.99
N ASP A 63 1.78 -9.88 10.75
CA ASP A 63 1.05 -10.27 9.55
C ASP A 63 -0.45 -10.08 9.69
N GLY A 64 -0.90 -8.84 9.69
CA GLY A 64 -2.32 -8.51 9.71
C GLY A 64 -3.06 -8.73 8.38
N VAL A 65 -2.37 -9.30 7.36
CA VAL A 65 -2.97 -9.70 6.08
C VAL A 65 -3.11 -11.22 5.95
N ASP A 66 -2.83 -11.97 6.98
CA ASP A 66 -3.16 -13.38 7.06
C ASP A 66 -4.67 -13.55 7.31
N TYR A 67 -5.42 -13.85 6.27
CA TYR A 67 -6.87 -14.01 6.34
C TYR A 67 -7.33 -15.35 6.94
N THR A 68 -6.41 -16.23 7.32
CA THR A 68 -6.73 -17.45 8.08
C THR A 68 -7.03 -17.14 9.55
N LEU A 69 -6.52 -16.00 10.05
CA LEU A 69 -6.73 -15.52 11.41
C LEU A 69 -8.08 -14.82 11.59
N PRO A 70 -8.68 -14.86 12.80
CA PRO A 70 -9.88 -14.11 13.12
C PRO A 70 -9.73 -12.60 12.89
N PRO A 71 -10.82 -11.88 12.52
CA PRO A 71 -10.75 -10.43 12.26
C PRO A 71 -10.19 -9.62 13.43
N GLU A 72 -10.56 -9.94 14.65
CA GLU A 72 -10.13 -9.25 15.88
C GLU A 72 -8.63 -9.41 16.10
N GLU A 73 -8.10 -10.60 15.89
CA GLU A 73 -6.67 -10.90 16.02
C GLU A 73 -5.88 -10.14 14.96
N ARG A 74 -6.36 -10.11 13.71
CA ARG A 74 -5.73 -9.33 12.64
C ARG A 74 -5.70 -7.82 12.94
N ILE A 75 -6.74 -7.28 13.58
CA ILE A 75 -6.76 -5.88 14.00
C ILE A 75 -5.68 -5.61 15.04
N GLU A 76 -5.53 -6.50 16.02
CA GLU A 76 -4.51 -6.34 17.07
C GLU A 76 -3.09 -6.46 16.49
N ILE A 77 -2.85 -7.42 15.60
CA ILE A 77 -1.58 -7.55 14.87
C ILE A 77 -1.26 -6.26 14.08
N ARG A 78 -2.25 -5.66 13.43
CA ARG A 78 -2.07 -4.38 12.71
C ARG A 78 -1.71 -3.22 13.62
N ARG A 79 -2.27 -3.17 14.86
CA ARG A 79 -1.90 -2.17 15.87
C ARG A 79 -0.45 -2.34 16.32
N GLN A 80 -0.05 -3.56 16.64
CA GLN A 80 1.34 -3.87 17.00
C GLN A 80 2.30 -3.57 15.83
N GLY A 81 1.87 -3.83 14.60
CA GLY A 81 2.62 -3.51 13.38
C GLY A 81 2.90 -2.03 13.16
N LEU A 82 2.23 -1.11 13.85
CA LEU A 82 2.56 0.32 13.80
C LEU A 82 3.93 0.63 14.42
N LEU A 83 4.44 -0.24 15.27
CA LEU A 83 5.75 -0.10 15.93
C LEU A 83 6.84 -0.92 15.23
N ALA A 84 6.55 -1.59 14.12
CA ALA A 84 7.53 -2.37 13.37
C ALA A 84 8.67 -1.51 12.83
N ASP A 85 9.84 -2.12 12.60
CA ASP A 85 10.97 -1.43 11.97
C ASP A 85 10.69 -1.13 10.50
N LEU A 86 10.03 -2.07 9.82
CA LEU A 86 9.73 -1.99 8.39
C LEU A 86 8.26 -2.25 8.10
N TYR A 87 7.69 -1.48 7.20
CA TYR A 87 6.34 -1.67 6.67
C TYR A 87 6.35 -1.80 5.16
N ILE A 88 5.63 -2.78 4.62
CA ILE A 88 5.51 -3.00 3.18
C ILE A 88 4.05 -2.93 2.77
N SER A 89 3.74 -2.14 1.73
CA SER A 89 2.37 -1.99 1.23
C SER A 89 2.36 -1.44 -0.20
N GLY A 90 1.17 -1.09 -0.71
CA GLY A 90 0.97 -0.46 -2.01
C GLY A 90 0.50 0.99 -1.93
N ILE A 91 0.27 1.56 -3.11
CA ILE A 91 -0.23 2.92 -3.30
C ILE A 91 -1.50 2.84 -4.16
N ASN A 92 -2.50 3.69 -3.87
CA ASN A 92 -3.72 3.75 -4.71
C ASN A 92 -3.55 4.67 -5.92
N ALA A 93 -2.87 5.80 -5.79
CA ALA A 93 -2.52 6.66 -6.92
C ALA A 93 -1.28 7.51 -6.63
N ILE A 94 -0.56 7.87 -7.70
CA ILE A 94 0.64 8.72 -7.69
C ILE A 94 0.44 9.80 -8.74
N THR A 95 0.54 11.08 -8.38
CA THR A 95 0.52 12.14 -9.38
C THR A 95 1.88 12.33 -10.06
N GLU A 96 1.90 12.81 -11.29
CA GLU A 96 3.15 13.17 -11.98
C GLU A 96 3.96 14.19 -11.19
N GLU A 97 3.32 15.05 -10.41
CA GLU A 97 3.98 15.97 -9.49
C GLU A 97 4.63 15.27 -8.28
N GLY A 98 4.34 14.00 -8.06
CA GLY A 98 4.95 13.17 -7.01
C GLY A 98 4.22 13.18 -5.66
N ALA A 99 2.94 13.54 -5.62
CA ALA A 99 2.10 13.31 -4.44
C ALA A 99 1.52 11.90 -4.46
N LEU A 100 1.43 11.27 -3.29
CA LEU A 100 0.93 9.91 -3.11
C LEU A 100 -0.44 9.93 -2.45
N TYR A 101 -1.33 9.01 -2.86
CA TYR A 101 -2.72 8.96 -2.40
C TYR A 101 -3.15 7.57 -1.97
N TRP A 102 -3.90 7.52 -0.87
CA TRP A 102 -4.50 6.30 -0.34
C TRP A 102 -5.94 6.50 0.08
N LEU A 103 -6.68 5.40 0.01
CA LEU A 103 -7.99 5.22 0.59
C LEU A 103 -7.93 4.02 1.53
N ASP A 104 -8.50 4.15 2.73
CA ASP A 104 -8.49 3.07 3.72
C ASP A 104 -9.83 2.95 4.44
N GLY A 105 -10.17 1.70 4.82
CA GLY A 105 -11.41 1.38 5.53
C GLY A 105 -11.32 1.68 7.02
N ILE A 106 -10.34 1.10 7.70
CA ILE A 106 -10.17 1.24 9.15
C ILE A 106 -8.99 2.12 9.55
N GLY A 107 -8.26 2.68 8.58
CA GLY A 107 -7.17 3.61 8.84
C GLY A 107 -5.81 2.96 9.15
N ASN A 108 -5.71 1.64 9.21
CA ASN A 108 -4.48 0.94 9.61
C ASN A 108 -3.31 1.17 8.65
N ARG A 109 -3.52 1.12 7.33
CA ARG A 109 -2.46 1.36 6.34
C ARG A 109 -2.01 2.81 6.35
N VAL A 110 -2.95 3.74 6.34
CA VAL A 110 -2.63 5.17 6.32
C VAL A 110 -1.93 5.60 7.60
N ALA A 111 -2.28 5.06 8.77
CA ALA A 111 -1.57 5.30 10.02
C ALA A 111 -0.10 4.81 9.96
N ALA A 112 0.11 3.57 9.48
CA ALA A 112 1.44 3.00 9.31
C ALA A 112 2.30 3.82 8.32
N ILE A 113 1.72 4.23 7.19
CA ILE A 113 2.42 5.00 6.16
C ILE A 113 2.71 6.43 6.64
N ALA A 114 1.73 7.09 7.28
CA ALA A 114 1.86 8.47 7.73
C ALA A 114 2.90 8.62 8.84
N PHE A 115 2.86 7.78 9.87
CA PHE A 115 3.71 7.94 11.04
C PHE A 115 4.35 6.65 11.55
N GLY A 116 3.70 5.50 11.55
CA GLY A 116 4.09 4.25 12.21
C GLY A 116 5.57 3.81 12.02
N PRO A 117 5.84 2.75 11.25
CA PRO A 117 7.17 2.13 11.13
C PRO A 117 8.29 3.07 10.70
N ARG A 118 9.51 2.75 11.13
CA ARG A 118 10.71 3.58 10.87
C ARG A 118 11.05 3.67 9.39
N LYS A 119 10.86 2.59 8.64
CA LYS A 119 11.03 2.52 7.18
C LYS A 119 9.77 1.98 6.53
N VAL A 120 9.42 2.50 5.36
CA VAL A 120 8.26 2.07 4.59
C VAL A 120 8.69 1.78 3.14
N LEU A 121 8.35 0.59 2.63
CA LEU A 121 8.50 0.22 1.22
C LEU A 121 7.12 0.18 0.56
N LEU A 122 6.95 0.93 -0.49
CA LEU A 122 5.70 1.04 -1.23
C LEU A 122 5.89 0.58 -2.66
N VAL A 123 5.06 -0.36 -3.10
CA VAL A 123 5.07 -0.85 -4.48
C VAL A 123 3.89 -0.30 -5.26
N ALA A 124 4.12 0.08 -6.51
CA ALA A 124 3.08 0.59 -7.39
C ALA A 124 3.36 0.24 -8.86
N GLY A 125 2.38 -0.34 -9.55
CA GLY A 125 2.41 -0.49 -11.00
C GLY A 125 2.22 0.84 -11.72
N ARG A 126 2.63 0.93 -12.99
CA ARG A 126 2.52 2.14 -13.82
C ARG A 126 1.09 2.66 -13.95
N ASN A 127 0.08 1.77 -13.90
CA ASN A 127 -1.34 2.13 -13.91
C ASN A 127 -1.81 2.98 -12.72
N LYS A 128 -0.95 3.19 -11.72
CA LYS A 128 -1.23 4.06 -10.55
C LYS A 128 -0.79 5.51 -10.80
N ILE A 129 -0.02 5.77 -11.85
CA ILE A 129 0.51 7.10 -12.15
C ILE A 129 -0.53 7.87 -12.95
N VAL A 130 -0.89 9.05 -12.46
CA VAL A 130 -1.91 9.93 -13.05
C VAL A 130 -1.41 11.37 -13.12
N ALA A 131 -1.93 12.16 -14.05
CA ALA A 131 -1.44 13.50 -14.32
C ALA A 131 -1.65 14.47 -13.14
N THR A 132 -2.85 14.48 -12.55
CA THR A 132 -3.27 15.53 -11.60
C THR A 132 -3.85 14.96 -10.30
N ARG A 133 -4.04 15.85 -9.32
CA ARG A 133 -4.77 15.55 -8.09
C ARG A 133 -6.19 15.03 -8.38
N ALA A 134 -6.93 15.75 -9.22
CA ALA A 134 -8.30 15.37 -9.57
C ALA A 134 -8.34 13.96 -10.20
N ALA A 135 -7.35 13.63 -11.06
CA ALA A 135 -7.24 12.30 -11.64
C ALA A 135 -6.89 11.23 -10.59
N ALA A 136 -6.12 11.56 -9.55
CA ALA A 136 -5.82 10.63 -8.46
C ALA A 136 -7.07 10.33 -7.62
N GLU A 137 -7.82 11.35 -7.27
CA GLU A 137 -9.09 11.24 -6.54
C GLU A 137 -10.14 10.45 -7.36
N ALA A 138 -10.25 10.75 -8.66
CA ALA A 138 -11.13 10.04 -9.59
C ALA A 138 -10.72 8.56 -9.72
N ARG A 139 -9.42 8.27 -9.89
CA ARG A 139 -8.93 6.89 -9.95
C ARG A 139 -9.29 6.08 -8.69
N ILE A 140 -9.16 6.70 -7.52
CA ILE A 140 -9.51 6.04 -6.25
C ILE A 140 -11.03 5.77 -6.20
N ARG A 141 -11.84 6.79 -6.51
CA ARG A 141 -13.31 6.72 -6.44
C ARG A 141 -13.90 5.77 -7.48
N ASP A 142 -13.40 5.84 -8.72
CA ASP A 142 -14.05 5.20 -9.86
C ASP A 142 -13.45 3.84 -10.21
N ILE A 143 -12.23 3.54 -9.73
CA ILE A 143 -11.52 2.30 -10.06
C ILE A 143 -11.15 1.52 -8.78
N ALA A 144 -10.32 2.11 -7.91
CA ALA A 144 -9.72 1.35 -6.82
C ALA A 144 -10.75 0.94 -5.76
N ALA A 145 -11.62 1.85 -5.33
CA ALA A 145 -12.62 1.57 -4.31
C ALA A 145 -13.68 0.56 -4.77
N PRO A 146 -14.37 0.73 -5.93
CA PRO A 146 -15.37 -0.24 -6.40
C PRO A 146 -14.80 -1.64 -6.59
N ARG A 147 -13.63 -1.76 -7.19
CA ARG A 147 -12.99 -3.07 -7.40
C ARG A 147 -12.56 -3.71 -6.08
N ASN A 148 -12.09 -2.91 -5.11
CA ASN A 148 -11.65 -3.44 -3.84
C ASN A 148 -12.81 -3.89 -2.94
N VAL A 149 -13.94 -3.17 -2.90
CA VAL A 149 -15.12 -3.62 -2.16
C VAL A 149 -15.70 -4.90 -2.75
N ALA A 150 -15.74 -5.03 -4.07
CA ALA A 150 -16.15 -6.26 -4.74
C ALA A 150 -15.22 -7.43 -4.37
N ARG A 151 -13.88 -7.23 -4.42
CA ARG A 151 -12.90 -8.23 -3.98
C ARG A 151 -13.07 -8.65 -2.53
N LEU A 152 -13.42 -7.71 -1.64
CA LEU A 152 -13.64 -7.95 -0.21
C LEU A 152 -15.03 -8.52 0.10
N GLY A 153 -15.89 -8.73 -0.90
CA GLY A 153 -17.25 -9.25 -0.72
C GLY A 153 -18.17 -8.30 0.06
N GLN A 154 -17.85 -7.00 0.09
CA GLN A 154 -18.65 -6.04 0.84
C GLN A 154 -19.97 -5.70 0.11
N LYS A 155 -21.04 -5.52 0.89
CA LYS A 155 -22.36 -5.18 0.38
C LYS A 155 -22.50 -3.65 0.24
N THR A 156 -22.00 -3.10 -0.87
CA THR A 156 -22.11 -1.67 -1.20
C THR A 156 -22.67 -1.49 -2.60
N PRO A 157 -23.31 -0.35 -2.94
CA PRO A 157 -23.82 -0.09 -4.30
C PRO A 157 -22.73 -0.25 -5.35
N CYS A 158 -21.52 0.26 -5.12
CA CYS A 158 -20.43 0.19 -6.08
C CYS A 158 -19.83 -1.23 -6.23
N ALA A 159 -20.01 -2.15 -5.28
CA ALA A 159 -19.66 -3.55 -5.46
C ALA A 159 -20.54 -4.22 -6.53
N ALA A 160 -21.83 -3.81 -6.60
CA ALA A 160 -22.78 -4.35 -7.57
C ALA A 160 -22.71 -3.65 -8.93
N THR A 161 -22.55 -2.32 -8.94
CA THR A 161 -22.67 -1.51 -10.15
C THR A 161 -21.32 -1.15 -10.79
N GLY A 162 -20.22 -1.27 -10.06
CA GLY A 162 -18.91 -0.74 -10.46
C GLY A 162 -18.75 0.77 -10.36
N VAL A 163 -19.80 1.50 -9.98
CA VAL A 163 -19.85 2.97 -9.95
C VAL A 163 -20.03 3.47 -8.52
N CYS A 164 -19.19 4.43 -8.10
CA CYS A 164 -19.30 5.05 -6.79
C CYS A 164 -20.59 5.86 -6.65
N ALA A 165 -21.39 5.58 -5.61
CA ALA A 165 -22.61 6.28 -5.27
C ALA A 165 -22.48 7.14 -4.00
N ASP A 166 -21.26 7.35 -3.49
CA ASP A 166 -20.97 8.03 -2.21
C ASP A 166 -21.89 7.58 -1.06
N CYS A 167 -21.99 6.28 -0.88
CA CYS A 167 -22.97 5.64 0.00
C CYS A 167 -22.58 5.72 1.48
N ASP A 168 -23.59 5.54 2.34
CA ASP A 168 -23.45 5.33 3.80
C ASP A 168 -23.59 3.84 4.19
N SER A 169 -23.25 2.92 3.29
CA SER A 169 -23.37 1.50 3.55
C SER A 169 -22.45 1.06 4.70
N GLU A 170 -22.91 0.14 5.54
CA GLU A 170 -22.12 -0.43 6.64
C GLU A 170 -20.81 -1.06 6.16
N GLY A 171 -20.82 -1.70 4.98
CA GLY A 171 -19.63 -2.27 4.34
C GLY A 171 -18.73 -1.27 3.61
N ARG A 172 -18.94 0.06 3.79
CA ARG A 172 -18.12 1.11 3.17
C ARG A 172 -16.66 1.00 3.60
N ILE A 173 -15.75 1.08 2.64
CA ILE A 173 -14.29 1.12 2.89
C ILE A 173 -13.66 2.48 2.60
N CYS A 174 -14.46 3.47 2.17
CA CYS A 174 -14.01 4.81 1.79
C CYS A 174 -14.06 5.77 2.98
N ASN A 175 -13.41 5.40 4.11
CA ASN A 175 -13.58 6.10 5.38
C ASN A 175 -12.41 7.04 5.71
N THR A 176 -11.20 6.70 5.24
CA THR A 176 -10.02 7.49 5.55
C THR A 176 -9.20 7.73 4.28
N HIS A 177 -8.93 8.99 3.99
CA HIS A 177 -8.09 9.41 2.87
C HIS A 177 -6.77 9.95 3.39
N LEU A 178 -5.66 9.52 2.79
CA LEU A 178 -4.34 10.09 3.02
C LEU A 178 -3.82 10.64 1.70
N ARG A 179 -3.39 11.90 1.72
CA ARG A 179 -2.57 12.50 0.68
C ARG A 179 -1.24 12.89 1.29
N MET A 180 -0.16 12.39 0.73
CA MET A 180 1.20 12.72 1.17
C MET A 180 1.92 13.51 0.10
N GLU A 181 2.21 14.77 0.41
CA GLU A 181 2.89 15.70 -0.49
C GLU A 181 4.40 15.54 -0.48
N ARG A 182 4.97 15.20 0.67
CA ARG A 182 6.42 15.07 0.90
C ARG A 182 6.69 13.98 1.92
N CYS A 183 7.85 13.35 1.80
CA CYS A 183 8.35 12.42 2.80
C CYS A 183 9.22 13.17 3.82
N PHE A 184 8.83 13.12 5.09
CA PHE A 184 9.63 13.61 6.21
C PHE A 184 9.54 12.60 7.38
N PRO A 185 10.65 12.18 7.98
CA PRO A 185 12.05 12.44 7.55
C PRO A 185 12.29 11.98 6.11
N ARG A 186 13.22 12.66 5.42
CA ARG A 186 13.57 12.29 4.04
C ARG A 186 14.03 10.84 3.98
N LYS A 187 13.65 10.14 2.90
CA LYS A 187 14.00 8.72 2.64
C LYS A 187 13.40 7.69 3.60
N ARG A 188 12.53 8.10 4.53
CA ARG A 188 11.76 7.15 5.32
C ARG A 188 10.95 6.22 4.42
N ILE A 189 10.44 6.72 3.32
CA ILE A 189 9.62 5.98 2.36
C ILE A 189 10.40 5.76 1.07
N THR A 190 10.56 4.49 0.67
CA THR A 190 11.02 4.09 -0.65
C THR A 190 9.81 3.70 -1.51
N VAL A 191 9.68 4.30 -2.68
CA VAL A 191 8.67 3.97 -3.69
C VAL A 191 9.32 3.13 -4.78
N ILE A 192 8.83 1.92 -4.98
CA ILE A 192 9.24 0.98 -6.02
C ILE A 192 8.19 1.04 -7.12
N LEU A 193 8.54 1.65 -8.24
CA LEU A 193 7.68 1.77 -9.43
C LEU A 193 7.95 0.59 -10.35
N ILE A 194 6.90 -0.12 -10.71
CA ILE A 194 6.97 -1.30 -11.59
C ILE A 194 6.39 -0.91 -12.95
N ASP A 195 7.14 -1.15 -14.02
CA ASP A 195 6.70 -0.84 -15.40
C ASP A 195 5.72 -1.90 -15.95
N GLU A 196 4.84 -2.35 -15.09
CA GLU A 196 3.72 -3.24 -15.40
C GLU A 196 2.43 -2.66 -14.81
N GLU A 197 1.29 -3.02 -15.39
CA GLU A 197 -0.02 -2.72 -14.81
C GLU A 197 -0.35 -3.73 -13.72
N MET A 198 -0.47 -3.27 -12.47
CA MET A 198 -0.59 -4.15 -11.32
C MET A 198 -1.56 -3.65 -10.26
N GLY A 199 -2.31 -4.58 -9.70
CA GLY A 199 -3.27 -4.32 -8.63
C GLY A 199 -4.42 -3.40 -9.08
N LEU A 200 -5.13 -2.84 -8.10
CA LEU A 200 -6.30 -1.99 -8.32
C LEU A 200 -5.93 -0.53 -8.45
#